data_658715fd35a32f96156afb5620f4bf86
#
_entry.id   658715fd35a32f96156afb5620f4bf86
#
_cell.length_a   1.000
_cell.length_b   1.000
_cell.length_c   1.000
_cell.angle_alpha   90.00
_cell.angle_beta   90.00
_cell.angle_gamma   90.00
#
_symmetry.space_group_name_H-M   'P 1'
#
loop_
_entity.id
_entity.type
_entity.pdbx_description
1 polymer ?
#
loop_
_entity_poly.entity_id
_entity_poly.type
_entity_poly.pdbx_seq_one_letter_code
_entity_poly.pdbx_strand_id
1 'polypeptide(L)'
;MGDQNAGKLNRLLADLGDTRLVSSRWLRAHGYSNSLVARYVGSGWLVSPARGVHMRQGGRLQWDGVVRSLQAGEGMPLHVGGRFALTLQGHEHYLRLGDAGTITLYGLERPPGWMSKLPLQERFVFLGKGPFDLPAVSFTAEVSESVLAGQGLAWHRMDSGAESALVCSTPERAMLELCDGVSDAALVYEADALMQAMTTLRPQRVGLMLRHCRSIKAKRLFLALAERHKHAWLSHVPLDG
;
A
#
# COMPACT_ATOMS: atom_id res chain seq x y z
N MET A 1 16.23 24.08 30.32
CA MET A 1 16.31 23.66 28.89
C MET A 1 16.42 22.13 28.66
N GLY A 2 16.89 21.37 29.65
CA GLY A 2 16.99 19.89 29.55
C GLY A 2 15.66 19.15 29.52
N ASP A 3 14.71 19.54 30.33
CA ASP A 3 13.45 18.81 30.55
C ASP A 3 12.49 18.83 29.36
N GLN A 4 12.38 19.98 28.67
CA GLN A 4 11.53 20.10 27.47
C GLN A 4 12.05 19.26 26.28
N ASN A 5 13.36 19.05 26.19
CA ASN A 5 13.97 18.25 25.13
C ASN A 5 13.83 16.74 25.41
N ALA A 6 13.86 16.33 26.68
CA ALA A 6 13.61 14.94 27.08
C ALA A 6 12.14 14.56 26.79
N GLY A 7 11.19 15.44 27.10
CA GLY A 7 9.78 15.21 26.79
C GLY A 7 9.49 15.12 25.28
N LYS A 8 10.17 15.94 24.45
CA LYS A 8 10.06 15.87 22.98
C LYS A 8 10.64 14.55 22.43
N LEU A 9 11.77 14.09 22.97
CA LEU A 9 12.37 12.84 22.54
C LEU A 9 11.45 11.64 22.86
N ASN A 10 10.96 11.56 24.10
CA ASN A 10 10.09 10.48 24.54
C ASN A 10 8.83 10.41 23.69
N ARG A 11 8.20 11.55 23.38
CA ARG A 11 7.05 11.62 22.47
C ARG A 11 7.40 11.10 21.09
N LEU A 12 8.51 11.56 20.50
CA LEU A 12 8.95 11.11 19.19
C LEU A 12 9.19 9.59 19.16
N LEU A 13 9.87 9.04 20.17
CA LEU A 13 10.15 7.61 20.23
C LEU A 13 8.88 6.77 20.43
N ALA A 14 7.89 7.29 21.16
CA ALA A 14 6.58 6.66 21.29
C ALA A 14 5.83 6.67 19.94
N ASP A 15 5.83 7.80 19.24
CA ASP A 15 5.18 7.95 17.93
C ASP A 15 5.83 7.04 16.84
N LEU A 16 7.15 6.82 16.94
CA LEU A 16 7.89 5.99 16.00
C LEU A 16 7.64 4.49 16.20
N GLY A 17 7.46 4.04 17.44
CA GLY A 17 7.42 2.61 17.73
C GLY A 17 8.65 1.88 17.15
N ASP A 18 8.48 0.61 16.73
CA ASP A 18 9.60 -0.22 16.25
C ASP A 18 9.80 -0.22 14.74
N THR A 19 8.83 0.20 13.95
CA THR A 19 8.88 0.04 12.48
C THR A 19 8.59 1.32 11.70
N ARG A 20 8.16 2.39 12.37
CA ARG A 20 7.75 3.64 11.70
C ARG A 20 8.95 4.50 11.35
N LEU A 21 8.90 5.09 10.17
CA LEU A 21 9.83 6.09 9.69
C LEU A 21 9.20 7.48 9.71
N VAL A 22 10.03 8.49 9.84
CA VAL A 22 9.62 9.89 9.70
C VAL A 22 10.60 10.63 8.79
N SER A 23 10.06 11.46 7.90
CA SER A 23 10.91 12.32 7.06
C SER A 23 11.44 13.52 7.83
N SER A 24 12.58 14.08 7.39
CA SER A 24 13.06 15.36 7.91
C SER A 24 12.05 16.50 7.68
N ARG A 25 11.20 16.39 6.66
CA ARG A 25 10.10 17.32 6.40
C ARG A 25 9.04 17.22 7.50
N TRP A 26 8.60 16.01 7.81
CA TRP A 26 7.64 15.77 8.88
C TRP A 26 8.16 16.26 10.23
N LEU A 27 9.42 15.92 10.57
CA LEU A 27 10.05 16.37 11.81
C LEU A 27 10.04 17.89 11.95
N ARG A 28 10.39 18.63 10.89
CA ARG A 28 10.34 20.10 10.91
C ARG A 28 8.93 20.62 11.12
N ALA A 29 7.94 20.06 10.42
CA ALA A 29 6.54 20.45 10.57
C ALA A 29 6.01 20.24 11.99
N HIS A 30 6.59 19.25 12.73
CA HIS A 30 6.23 18.93 14.13
C HIS A 30 7.17 19.59 15.17
N GLY A 31 7.94 20.61 14.77
CA GLY A 31 8.74 21.43 15.67
C GLY A 31 10.07 20.80 16.11
N TYR A 32 10.60 19.82 15.35
CA TYR A 32 11.93 19.27 15.55
C TYR A 32 12.91 19.97 14.61
N SER A 33 13.79 20.83 15.16
CA SER A 33 14.82 21.51 14.37
C SER A 33 15.87 20.52 13.84
N ASN A 34 16.53 20.87 12.73
CA ASN A 34 17.59 20.05 12.16
C ASN A 34 18.74 19.77 13.17
N SER A 35 19.08 20.77 13.99
CA SER A 35 20.12 20.62 15.04
C SER A 35 19.67 19.66 16.15
N LEU A 36 18.38 19.64 16.49
CA LEU A 36 17.82 18.70 17.46
C LEU A 36 17.84 17.26 16.91
N VAL A 37 17.42 17.11 15.65
CA VAL A 37 17.46 15.79 14.96
C VAL A 37 18.89 15.28 14.85
N ALA A 38 19.85 16.13 14.44
CA ALA A 38 21.26 15.76 14.37
C ALA A 38 21.81 15.29 15.72
N ARG A 39 21.39 15.97 16.82
CA ARG A 39 21.75 15.53 18.18
C ARG A 39 21.17 14.18 18.53
N TYR A 40 19.90 13.92 18.18
CA TYR A 40 19.27 12.62 18.44
C TYR A 40 19.94 11.48 17.66
N VAL A 41 20.36 11.76 16.44
CA VAL A 41 21.16 10.79 15.64
C VAL A 41 22.54 10.59 16.27
N GLY A 42 23.25 11.67 16.61
CA GLY A 42 24.58 11.61 17.22
C GLY A 42 24.60 10.94 18.61
N SER A 43 23.49 11.02 19.36
CA SER A 43 23.31 10.35 20.66
C SER A 43 22.75 8.92 20.55
N GLY A 44 22.56 8.40 19.33
CA GLY A 44 22.09 7.04 19.11
C GLY A 44 20.60 6.79 19.44
N TRP A 45 19.76 7.83 19.54
CA TRP A 45 18.32 7.65 19.69
C TRP A 45 17.60 7.40 18.38
N LEU A 46 18.12 8.01 17.33
CA LEU A 46 17.63 7.85 15.97
C LEU A 46 18.71 7.32 15.05
N VAL A 47 18.31 6.60 14.03
CA VAL A 47 19.14 6.19 12.90
C VAL A 47 18.52 6.70 11.60
N SER A 48 19.36 6.98 10.61
CA SER A 48 18.95 7.45 9.28
C SER A 48 19.21 6.36 8.25
N PRO A 49 18.25 5.50 7.92
CA PRO A 49 18.45 4.42 6.94
C PRO A 49 18.66 4.95 5.52
N ALA A 50 18.20 6.16 5.23
CA ALA A 50 18.53 6.91 4.03
C ALA A 50 18.54 8.41 4.33
N ARG A 51 19.12 9.22 3.42
CA ARG A 51 19.17 10.68 3.59
C ARG A 51 17.77 11.27 3.66
N GLY A 52 17.48 11.99 4.73
CA GLY A 52 16.22 12.73 4.92
C GLY A 52 15.08 11.91 5.52
N VAL A 53 15.38 10.70 6.01
CA VAL A 53 14.44 9.86 6.73
C VAL A 53 15.10 9.25 7.97
N HIS A 54 14.34 9.13 9.04
CA HIS A 54 14.81 8.68 10.34
C HIS A 54 13.86 7.65 10.94
N MET A 55 14.40 6.78 11.76
CA MET A 55 13.66 5.83 12.57
C MET A 55 14.31 5.69 13.94
N ARG A 56 13.64 5.04 14.88
CA ARG A 56 14.18 4.73 16.19
C ARG A 56 15.39 3.80 16.08
N GLN A 57 16.41 4.03 16.89
CA GLN A 57 17.53 3.10 17.02
C GLN A 57 17.04 1.73 17.54
N GLY A 58 17.52 0.65 16.94
CA GLY A 58 17.06 -0.71 17.24
C GLY A 58 15.72 -1.08 16.62
N GLY A 59 15.08 -0.15 15.92
CA GLY A 59 13.87 -0.43 15.16
C GLY A 59 14.12 -1.35 13.95
N ARG A 60 13.06 -1.99 13.46
CA ARG A 60 13.11 -2.90 12.31
C ARG A 60 12.68 -2.18 11.06
N LEU A 61 13.59 -2.06 10.11
CA LEU A 61 13.27 -1.53 8.78
C LEU A 61 12.60 -2.63 7.95
N GLN A 62 11.30 -2.47 7.71
CA GLN A 62 10.46 -3.39 6.94
C GLN A 62 9.62 -2.61 5.95
N TRP A 63 9.28 -3.21 4.82
CA TRP A 63 8.54 -2.55 3.75
C TRP A 63 7.14 -2.05 4.21
N ASP A 64 6.45 -2.82 5.05
CA ASP A 64 5.13 -2.45 5.60
C ASP A 64 5.22 -1.22 6.51
N GLY A 65 6.27 -1.12 7.33
CA GLY A 65 6.57 0.07 8.12
C GLY A 65 6.81 1.31 7.26
N VAL A 66 7.47 1.16 6.11
CA VAL A 66 7.66 2.24 5.13
C VAL A 66 6.32 2.69 4.56
N VAL A 67 5.49 1.77 4.07
CA VAL A 67 4.18 2.09 3.49
C VAL A 67 3.27 2.77 4.52
N ARG A 68 3.18 2.23 5.74
CA ARG A 68 2.39 2.84 6.84
C ARG A 68 2.87 4.24 7.20
N SER A 69 4.19 4.45 7.18
CA SER A 69 4.77 5.78 7.45
C SER A 69 4.36 6.80 6.41
N LEU A 70 4.24 6.40 5.14
CA LEU A 70 3.74 7.25 4.08
C LEU A 70 2.24 7.50 4.20
N GLN A 71 1.45 6.46 4.45
CA GLN A 71 0.00 6.54 4.59
C GLN A 71 -0.41 7.36 5.81
N ALA A 72 -0.14 6.85 7.01
CA ALA A 72 -0.59 7.47 8.25
C ALA A 72 0.32 8.61 8.73
N GLY A 73 1.62 8.51 8.46
CA GLY A 73 2.61 9.49 8.92
C GLY A 73 2.66 10.74 8.07
N GLU A 74 2.78 10.58 6.76
CA GLU A 74 2.88 11.70 5.81
C GLU A 74 1.50 12.07 5.22
N GLY A 75 0.45 11.29 5.49
CA GLY A 75 -0.90 11.51 4.96
C GLY A 75 -1.00 11.29 3.44
N MET A 76 -0.07 10.52 2.86
CA MET A 76 -0.03 10.33 1.41
C MET A 76 -1.19 9.45 0.92
N PRO A 77 -1.92 9.89 -0.12
CA PRO A 77 -3.02 9.13 -0.71
C PRO A 77 -2.47 8.03 -1.65
N LEU A 78 -1.82 7.04 -1.08
CA LEU A 78 -1.28 5.88 -1.81
C LEU A 78 -1.68 4.57 -1.13
N HIS A 79 -1.80 3.49 -1.90
CA HIS A 79 -2.14 2.16 -1.38
C HIS A 79 -1.35 1.06 -2.06
N VAL A 80 -1.23 -0.06 -1.39
CA VAL A 80 -0.70 -1.29 -1.98
C VAL A 80 -1.77 -1.90 -2.89
N GLY A 81 -1.41 -2.23 -4.13
CA GLY A 81 -2.38 -2.75 -5.09
C GLY A 81 -1.82 -3.82 -6.01
N GLY A 82 -2.64 -4.18 -7.02
CA GLY A 82 -2.30 -5.17 -8.03
C GLY A 82 -1.94 -6.53 -7.44
N ARG A 83 -0.97 -7.19 -8.09
CA ARG A 83 -0.52 -8.52 -7.68
C ARG A 83 -0.15 -8.61 -6.21
N PHE A 84 0.61 -7.65 -5.70
CA PHE A 84 1.09 -7.71 -4.32
C PHE A 84 -0.04 -7.62 -3.29
N ALA A 85 -1.10 -6.86 -3.56
CA ALA A 85 -2.28 -6.84 -2.71
C ALA A 85 -3.03 -8.18 -2.70
N LEU A 86 -3.04 -8.91 -3.84
CA LEU A 86 -3.61 -10.25 -3.92
C LEU A 86 -2.80 -11.26 -3.09
N THR A 87 -1.47 -11.17 -3.21
CA THR A 87 -0.52 -11.94 -2.39
C THR A 87 -0.78 -11.77 -0.90
N LEU A 88 -0.86 -10.52 -0.42
CA LEU A 88 -1.14 -10.22 0.99
C LEU A 88 -2.46 -10.81 1.49
N GLN A 89 -3.42 -11.03 0.61
CA GLN A 89 -4.75 -11.57 0.94
C GLN A 89 -4.85 -13.09 0.73
N GLY A 90 -3.71 -13.77 0.56
CA GLY A 90 -3.64 -15.23 0.47
C GLY A 90 -4.03 -15.82 -0.88
N HIS A 91 -4.12 -15.00 -1.93
CA HIS A 91 -4.38 -15.48 -3.30
C HIS A 91 -3.11 -15.97 -4.00
N GLU A 92 -2.14 -16.48 -3.24
CA GLU A 92 -0.86 -16.98 -3.72
C GLU A 92 -0.92 -18.48 -4.05
N HIS A 93 -1.21 -18.86 -5.27
CA HIS A 93 -0.96 -20.25 -5.64
C HIS A 93 0.20 -20.47 -6.63
N TYR A 94 0.75 -19.42 -7.23
CA TYR A 94 1.82 -19.53 -8.23
C TYR A 94 2.81 -18.35 -8.23
N LEU A 95 3.38 -17.99 -7.07
CA LEU A 95 4.52 -17.08 -7.11
C LEU A 95 5.70 -17.77 -7.78
N ARG A 96 6.21 -17.20 -8.86
CA ARG A 96 7.55 -17.53 -9.35
C ARG A 96 8.53 -17.24 -8.21
N LEU A 97 9.25 -18.28 -7.79
CA LEU A 97 10.41 -18.18 -6.91
C LEU A 97 11.43 -17.24 -7.56
N GLY A 98 11.34 -15.95 -7.34
CA GLY A 98 12.23 -14.95 -7.94
C GLY A 98 11.69 -13.53 -7.96
N ASP A 99 10.37 -13.34 -7.81
CA ASP A 99 9.74 -12.01 -7.83
C ASP A 99 9.19 -11.62 -6.44
N ALA A 100 9.74 -12.22 -5.40
CA ALA A 100 9.30 -12.13 -4.01
C ALA A 100 9.46 -10.72 -3.38
N GLY A 101 9.66 -9.68 -4.18
CA GLY A 101 10.04 -8.39 -3.63
C GLY A 101 9.49 -7.15 -4.32
N THR A 102 8.58 -7.26 -5.31
CA THR A 102 8.05 -6.06 -5.97
C THR A 102 6.72 -5.63 -5.37
N ILE A 103 6.73 -4.57 -4.59
CA ILE A 103 5.56 -3.97 -3.96
C ILE A 103 5.00 -2.90 -4.88
N THR A 104 3.80 -3.13 -5.41
CA THR A 104 3.14 -2.18 -6.29
C THR A 104 2.34 -1.17 -5.48
N LEU A 105 2.60 0.10 -5.70
CA LEU A 105 1.92 1.23 -5.08
C LEU A 105 1.14 2.03 -6.11
N TYR A 106 -0.07 2.39 -5.77
CA TYR A 106 -0.93 3.30 -6.52
C TYR A 106 -1.23 4.54 -5.70
N GLY A 107 -1.36 5.69 -6.35
CA GLY A 107 -1.67 6.95 -5.69
C GLY A 107 -1.56 8.15 -6.63
N LEU A 108 -1.95 9.33 -6.18
CA LEU A 108 -1.86 10.56 -6.97
C LEU A 108 -0.45 11.15 -6.96
N GLU A 109 0.19 11.09 -5.82
CA GLU A 109 1.50 11.70 -5.59
C GLU A 109 2.59 10.64 -5.58
N ARG A 110 3.70 10.96 -6.26
CA ARG A 110 4.87 10.09 -6.26
C ARG A 110 5.47 10.02 -4.86
N PRO A 111 5.80 8.81 -4.37
CA PRO A 111 6.49 8.65 -3.09
C PRO A 111 7.82 9.40 -3.04
N PRO A 112 8.27 9.80 -1.83
CA PRO A 112 9.53 10.51 -1.65
C PRO A 112 10.74 9.73 -2.18
N GLY A 113 11.71 10.44 -2.75
CA GLY A 113 12.90 9.83 -3.36
C GLY A 113 13.81 9.06 -2.40
N TRP A 114 13.68 9.24 -1.08
CA TRP A 114 14.42 8.44 -0.10
C TRP A 114 13.94 6.98 -0.05
N MET A 115 12.69 6.72 -0.44
CA MET A 115 12.09 5.38 -0.41
C MET A 115 12.88 4.37 -1.24
N SER A 116 13.31 4.76 -2.44
CA SER A 116 14.12 3.90 -3.32
C SER A 116 15.57 3.71 -2.86
N LYS A 117 16.00 4.43 -1.81
CA LYS A 117 17.35 4.38 -1.25
C LYS A 117 17.42 3.61 0.07
N LEU A 118 16.30 3.10 0.53
CA LEU A 118 16.26 2.28 1.74
C LEU A 118 16.93 0.93 1.48
N PRO A 119 17.71 0.40 2.43
CA PRO A 119 18.36 -0.90 2.31
C PRO A 119 17.36 -2.04 2.59
N LEU A 120 16.35 -2.16 1.72
CA LEU A 120 15.35 -3.22 1.74
C LEU A 120 15.67 -4.24 0.64
N GLN A 121 15.21 -5.48 0.85
CA GLN A 121 15.26 -6.51 -0.20
C GLN A 121 14.17 -6.30 -1.23
N GLU A 122 13.02 -5.77 -0.77
CA GLU A 122 11.86 -5.48 -1.58
C GLU A 122 12.06 -4.21 -2.42
N ARG A 123 11.44 -4.21 -3.59
CA ARG A 123 11.41 -3.07 -4.50
C ARG A 123 10.03 -2.45 -4.53
N PHE A 124 9.98 -1.13 -4.52
CA PHE A 124 8.73 -0.40 -4.69
C PHE A 124 8.58 0.07 -6.14
N VAL A 125 7.43 -0.23 -6.74
CA VAL A 125 7.03 0.27 -8.05
C VAL A 125 5.80 1.15 -7.88
N PHE A 126 5.85 2.38 -8.38
CA PHE A 126 4.76 3.34 -8.31
C PHE A 126 4.13 3.52 -9.69
N LEU A 127 2.85 3.20 -9.83
CA LEU A 127 2.09 3.18 -11.10
C LEU A 127 1.09 4.35 -11.23
N GLY A 128 1.21 5.41 -10.42
CA GLY A 128 0.24 6.50 -10.42
C GLY A 128 -1.13 6.05 -9.91
N LYS A 129 -2.20 6.72 -10.35
CA LYS A 129 -3.56 6.46 -9.84
C LYS A 129 -4.23 5.18 -10.36
N GLY A 130 -3.55 4.45 -11.23
CA GLY A 130 -4.10 3.22 -11.81
C GLY A 130 -5.29 3.44 -12.74
N PRO A 131 -6.08 2.37 -13.04
CA PRO A 131 -7.13 2.41 -14.04
C PRO A 131 -8.45 3.01 -13.56
N PHE A 132 -8.53 3.54 -12.34
CA PHE A 132 -9.80 3.98 -11.75
C PHE A 132 -10.00 5.49 -11.78
N ASP A 133 -11.27 5.87 -12.01
CA ASP A 133 -11.76 7.23 -11.84
C ASP A 133 -12.47 7.39 -10.50
N LEU A 134 -11.66 7.39 -9.47
CA LEU A 134 -12.12 7.50 -8.09
C LEU A 134 -11.40 8.69 -7.43
N PRO A 135 -12.09 9.44 -6.54
CA PRO A 135 -11.46 10.53 -5.82
C PRO A 135 -10.32 10.01 -4.92
N ALA A 136 -9.31 10.86 -4.70
CA ALA A 136 -8.24 10.53 -3.77
C ALA A 136 -8.79 10.48 -2.34
N VAL A 137 -8.32 9.50 -1.58
CA VAL A 137 -8.59 9.40 -0.15
C VAL A 137 -7.29 9.61 0.60
N SER A 138 -7.24 10.62 1.46
CA SER A 138 -6.12 10.78 2.40
C SER A 138 -6.28 9.76 3.54
N PHE A 139 -5.25 9.00 3.81
CA PHE A 139 -5.28 7.96 4.85
C PHE A 139 -4.83 8.54 6.19
N THR A 140 -5.63 9.44 6.74
CA THR A 140 -5.50 9.85 8.14
C THR A 140 -6.10 8.77 9.04
N ALA A 141 -5.75 8.77 10.32
CA ALA A 141 -6.23 7.78 11.30
C ALA A 141 -7.77 7.69 11.42
N GLU A 142 -8.51 8.63 10.84
CA GLU A 142 -9.97 8.75 10.95
C GLU A 142 -10.72 8.25 9.70
N VAL A 143 -10.02 7.70 8.70
CA VAL A 143 -10.71 7.21 7.48
C VAL A 143 -11.58 6.02 7.82
N SER A 144 -12.90 6.17 7.62
CA SER A 144 -13.86 5.11 7.90
C SER A 144 -13.74 3.95 6.88
N GLU A 145 -14.06 2.75 7.33
CA GLU A 145 -14.08 1.57 6.47
C GLU A 145 -15.06 1.72 5.29
N SER A 146 -16.16 2.46 5.48
CA SER A 146 -17.13 2.71 4.41
C SER A 146 -16.55 3.56 3.28
N VAL A 147 -15.73 4.56 3.60
CA VAL A 147 -15.02 5.38 2.61
C VAL A 147 -14.03 4.53 1.83
N LEU A 148 -13.23 3.70 2.51
CA LEU A 148 -12.31 2.78 1.86
C LEU A 148 -13.05 1.78 0.97
N ALA A 149 -14.13 1.17 1.48
CA ALA A 149 -14.94 0.22 0.73
C ALA A 149 -15.51 0.81 -0.56
N GLY A 150 -15.96 2.07 -0.53
CA GLY A 150 -16.41 2.82 -1.72
C GLY A 150 -15.31 3.03 -2.76
N GLN A 151 -14.05 2.93 -2.35
CA GLN A 151 -12.87 3.02 -3.21
C GLN A 151 -12.33 1.64 -3.64
N GLY A 152 -12.94 0.54 -3.20
CA GLY A 152 -12.37 -0.80 -3.35
C GLY A 152 -11.07 -0.98 -2.57
N LEU A 153 -10.93 -0.27 -1.45
CA LEU A 153 -9.80 -0.34 -0.54
C LEU A 153 -10.22 -0.94 0.80
N ALA A 154 -9.26 -1.46 1.54
CA ALA A 154 -9.48 -1.99 2.88
C ALA A 154 -8.22 -1.87 3.74
N TRP A 155 -8.40 -1.82 5.05
CA TRP A 155 -7.32 -2.03 6.00
C TRP A 155 -6.90 -3.50 5.98
N HIS A 156 -5.63 -3.74 5.78
CA HIS A 156 -5.01 -5.06 5.89
C HIS A 156 -4.08 -5.08 7.10
N ARG A 157 -4.33 -6.01 8.03
CA ARG A 157 -3.48 -6.19 9.21
C ARG A 157 -2.31 -7.07 8.87
N MET A 158 -1.13 -6.62 9.27
CA MET A 158 0.09 -7.40 9.13
C MET A 158 0.33 -8.22 10.41
N ASP A 159 1.00 -9.35 10.31
CA ASP A 159 1.31 -10.21 11.46
C ASP A 159 2.28 -9.58 12.47
N SER A 160 2.83 -8.41 12.15
CA SER A 160 3.81 -7.70 12.97
C SER A 160 3.24 -6.99 14.21
N GLY A 161 1.94 -7.10 14.52
CA GLY A 161 1.32 -6.58 15.76
C GLY A 161 0.03 -5.77 15.55
N ALA A 162 -0.64 -5.41 16.64
CA ALA A 162 -1.98 -4.80 16.63
C ALA A 162 -2.07 -3.42 15.94
N GLU A 163 -0.97 -2.67 15.86
CA GLU A 163 -0.92 -1.34 15.22
C GLU A 163 -0.41 -1.39 13.77
N SER A 164 -0.31 -2.57 13.17
CA SER A 164 0.34 -2.80 11.89
C SER A 164 -0.61 -2.94 10.70
N ALA A 165 -1.68 -2.15 10.66
CA ALA A 165 -2.57 -2.10 9.51
C ALA A 165 -2.06 -1.12 8.45
N LEU A 166 -2.21 -1.48 7.18
CA LEU A 166 -1.99 -0.62 6.02
C LEU A 166 -3.18 -0.68 5.05
N VAL A 167 -3.35 0.35 4.24
CA VAL A 167 -4.41 0.36 3.23
C VAL A 167 -3.94 -0.34 1.97
N CYS A 168 -4.72 -1.31 1.51
CA CYS A 168 -4.49 -2.01 0.25
C CYS A 168 -5.77 -2.13 -0.58
N SER A 169 -5.63 -2.47 -1.87
CA SER A 169 -6.74 -2.82 -2.75
C SER A 169 -7.44 -4.07 -2.25
N THR A 170 -8.78 -4.08 -2.30
CA THR A 170 -9.56 -5.32 -2.15
C THR A 170 -9.28 -6.27 -3.32
N PRO A 171 -9.60 -7.57 -3.22
CA PRO A 171 -9.34 -8.52 -4.31
C PRO A 171 -9.95 -8.09 -5.64
N GLU A 172 -11.15 -7.53 -5.61
CA GLU A 172 -11.87 -7.07 -6.80
C GLU A 172 -11.12 -5.93 -7.51
N ARG A 173 -10.63 -4.95 -6.75
CA ARG A 173 -9.83 -3.83 -7.27
C ARG A 173 -8.46 -4.31 -7.72
N ALA A 174 -7.76 -5.06 -6.89
CA ALA A 174 -6.41 -5.55 -7.15
C ALA A 174 -6.32 -6.39 -8.43
N MET A 175 -7.35 -7.19 -8.70
CA MET A 175 -7.40 -7.98 -9.93
C MET A 175 -7.59 -7.11 -11.18
N LEU A 176 -8.40 -6.06 -11.12
CA LEU A 176 -8.53 -5.10 -12.22
C LEU A 176 -7.24 -4.28 -12.44
N GLU A 177 -6.55 -3.90 -11.36
CA GLU A 177 -5.23 -3.26 -11.42
C GLU A 177 -4.19 -4.19 -12.07
N LEU A 178 -4.21 -5.48 -11.74
CA LEU A 178 -3.36 -6.49 -12.38
C LEU A 178 -3.69 -6.61 -13.88
N CYS A 179 -4.96 -6.75 -14.24
CA CYS A 179 -5.40 -6.84 -15.64
C CYS A 179 -5.00 -5.61 -16.47
N ASP A 180 -4.98 -4.41 -15.87
CA ASP A 180 -4.52 -3.20 -16.54
C ASP A 180 -3.01 -3.26 -16.85
N GLY A 181 -2.22 -3.83 -15.95
CA GLY A 181 -0.78 -4.00 -16.10
C GLY A 181 -0.34 -5.09 -17.09
N VAL A 182 -1.25 -5.97 -17.52
CA VAL A 182 -0.91 -7.06 -18.44
C VAL A 182 -0.41 -6.51 -19.78
N SER A 183 0.80 -6.90 -20.17
CA SER A 183 1.46 -6.47 -21.42
C SER A 183 1.88 -7.60 -22.36
N ASP A 184 1.92 -8.84 -21.84
CA ASP A 184 2.39 -9.99 -22.59
C ASP A 184 1.65 -11.28 -22.18
N ALA A 185 1.92 -12.37 -22.88
CA ALA A 185 1.25 -13.66 -22.67
C ALA A 185 1.56 -14.28 -21.30
N ALA A 186 2.73 -14.03 -20.72
CA ALA A 186 3.10 -14.58 -19.42
C ALA A 186 2.26 -13.93 -18.30
N LEU A 187 2.02 -12.62 -18.41
CA LEU A 187 1.16 -11.88 -17.48
C LEU A 187 -0.32 -12.25 -17.65
N VAL A 188 -0.77 -12.57 -18.88
CA VAL A 188 -2.13 -13.14 -19.10
C VAL A 188 -2.27 -14.47 -18.39
N TYR A 189 -1.28 -15.36 -18.51
CA TYR A 189 -1.31 -16.66 -17.84
C TYR A 189 -1.35 -16.51 -16.30
N GLU A 190 -0.58 -15.58 -15.76
CA GLU A 190 -0.60 -15.27 -14.34
C GLU A 190 -1.97 -14.75 -13.88
N ALA A 191 -2.53 -13.79 -14.63
CA ALA A 191 -3.86 -13.26 -14.35
C ALA A 191 -4.95 -14.34 -14.40
N ASP A 192 -4.84 -15.30 -15.34
CA ASP A 192 -5.73 -16.45 -15.47
C ASP A 192 -5.64 -17.36 -14.25
N ALA A 193 -4.44 -17.71 -13.82
CA ALA A 193 -4.21 -18.55 -12.64
C ALA A 193 -4.73 -17.90 -11.35
N LEU A 194 -4.54 -16.60 -11.18
CA LEU A 194 -5.07 -15.86 -10.04
C LEU A 194 -6.59 -15.79 -10.09
N MET A 195 -7.19 -15.50 -11.26
CA MET A 195 -8.65 -15.46 -11.41
C MET A 195 -9.27 -16.81 -11.07
N GLN A 196 -8.66 -17.92 -11.43
CA GLN A 196 -9.14 -19.26 -11.09
C GLN A 196 -9.38 -19.44 -9.58
N ALA A 197 -8.52 -18.86 -8.74
CA ALA A 197 -8.62 -18.95 -7.29
C ALA A 197 -9.66 -17.99 -6.69
N MET A 198 -10.18 -17.02 -7.46
CA MET A 198 -11.08 -15.95 -6.96
C MET A 198 -12.55 -16.38 -6.91
N THR A 199 -12.85 -17.43 -6.18
CA THR A 199 -14.20 -17.99 -6.07
C THR A 199 -15.15 -17.18 -5.19
N THR A 200 -14.64 -16.24 -4.38
CA THR A 200 -15.38 -15.55 -3.33
C THR A 200 -15.47 -14.02 -3.52
N LEU A 201 -15.25 -13.53 -4.74
CA LEU A 201 -15.40 -12.09 -5.01
C LEU A 201 -16.83 -11.63 -4.72
N ARG A 202 -16.97 -10.40 -4.23
CA ARG A 202 -18.26 -9.81 -3.88
C ARG A 202 -18.89 -9.12 -5.10
N PRO A 203 -20.04 -9.59 -5.62
CA PRO A 203 -20.60 -9.09 -6.87
C PRO A 203 -20.82 -7.57 -6.88
N GLN A 204 -21.31 -7.00 -5.78
CA GLN A 204 -21.55 -5.56 -5.68
C GLN A 204 -20.23 -4.75 -5.76
N ARG A 205 -19.14 -5.26 -5.18
CA ARG A 205 -17.82 -4.63 -5.28
C ARG A 205 -17.24 -4.77 -6.67
N VAL A 206 -17.39 -5.93 -7.30
CA VAL A 206 -16.98 -6.12 -8.70
C VAL A 206 -17.72 -5.12 -9.59
N GLY A 207 -19.05 -5.00 -9.49
CA GLY A 207 -19.84 -4.03 -10.25
C GLY A 207 -19.39 -2.59 -10.00
N LEU A 208 -19.14 -2.21 -8.74
CA LEU A 208 -18.62 -0.89 -8.38
C LEU A 208 -17.26 -0.63 -9.07
N MET A 209 -16.32 -1.57 -8.99
CA MET A 209 -14.99 -1.41 -9.58
C MET A 209 -15.05 -1.38 -11.10
N LEU A 210 -15.88 -2.19 -11.74
CA LEU A 210 -16.07 -2.17 -13.19
C LEU A 210 -16.64 -0.82 -13.68
N ARG A 211 -17.60 -0.22 -12.97
CA ARG A 211 -18.14 1.11 -13.30
C ARG A 211 -17.08 2.20 -13.27
N HIS A 212 -16.24 2.20 -12.24
CA HIS A 212 -15.20 3.21 -12.06
C HIS A 212 -13.88 2.90 -12.80
N CYS A 213 -13.75 1.72 -13.40
CA CYS A 213 -12.58 1.37 -14.19
C CYS A 213 -12.66 2.02 -15.58
N ARG A 214 -11.65 2.84 -15.95
CA ARG A 214 -11.55 3.47 -17.27
C ARG A 214 -10.87 2.59 -18.30
N SER A 215 -10.12 1.58 -17.87
CA SER A 215 -9.38 0.70 -18.76
C SER A 215 -10.29 -0.33 -19.39
N ILE A 216 -10.61 -0.14 -20.67
CA ILE A 216 -11.39 -1.10 -21.46
C ILE A 216 -10.65 -2.44 -21.53
N LYS A 217 -9.31 -2.40 -21.66
CA LYS A 217 -8.45 -3.60 -21.66
C LYS A 217 -8.61 -4.40 -20.38
N ALA A 218 -8.49 -3.72 -19.22
CA ALA A 218 -8.62 -4.38 -17.92
C ALA A 218 -10.01 -5.00 -17.72
N LYS A 219 -11.07 -4.26 -18.06
CA LYS A 219 -12.45 -4.76 -17.95
C LYS A 219 -12.68 -5.99 -18.82
N ARG A 220 -12.27 -5.95 -20.08
CA ARG A 220 -12.44 -7.07 -21.02
C ARG A 220 -11.67 -8.30 -20.54
N LEU A 221 -10.42 -8.14 -20.15
CA LEU A 221 -9.61 -9.25 -19.65
C LEU A 221 -10.21 -9.84 -18.38
N PHE A 222 -10.56 -9.00 -17.40
CA PHE A 222 -11.19 -9.43 -16.15
C PHE A 222 -12.45 -10.28 -16.38
N LEU A 223 -13.37 -9.78 -17.21
CA LEU A 223 -14.63 -10.47 -17.49
C LEU A 223 -14.40 -11.77 -18.29
N ALA A 224 -13.53 -11.75 -19.29
CA ALA A 224 -13.20 -12.96 -20.07
C ALA A 224 -12.59 -14.06 -19.19
N LEU A 225 -11.72 -13.71 -18.24
CA LEU A 225 -11.15 -14.65 -17.28
C LEU A 225 -12.20 -15.17 -16.31
N ALA A 226 -13.08 -14.32 -15.80
CA ALA A 226 -14.17 -14.71 -14.91
C ALA A 226 -15.16 -15.67 -15.58
N GLU A 227 -15.53 -15.40 -16.83
CA GLU A 227 -16.37 -16.26 -17.66
C GLU A 227 -15.72 -17.62 -17.92
N ARG A 228 -14.43 -17.62 -18.26
CA ARG A 228 -13.64 -18.85 -18.50
C ARG A 228 -13.71 -19.80 -17.30
N HIS A 229 -13.58 -19.26 -16.09
CA HIS A 229 -13.60 -20.05 -14.85
C HIS A 229 -15.02 -20.27 -14.29
N LYS A 230 -16.07 -19.74 -14.95
CA LYS A 230 -17.49 -19.94 -14.61
C LYS A 230 -17.79 -19.58 -13.14
N HIS A 231 -17.23 -18.50 -12.65
CA HIS A 231 -17.44 -18.09 -11.26
C HIS A 231 -18.91 -17.77 -10.98
N ALA A 232 -19.46 -18.37 -9.92
CA ALA A 232 -20.86 -18.19 -9.53
C ALA A 232 -21.22 -16.73 -9.22
N TRP A 233 -20.27 -15.95 -8.68
CA TRP A 233 -20.51 -14.53 -8.36
C TRP A 233 -20.74 -13.65 -9.60
N LEU A 234 -20.30 -14.08 -10.79
CA LEU A 234 -20.38 -13.28 -12.02
C LEU A 234 -21.84 -13.02 -12.43
N SER A 235 -22.73 -14.01 -12.26
CA SER A 235 -24.16 -13.86 -12.56
C SER A 235 -24.90 -12.87 -11.65
N HIS A 236 -24.29 -12.47 -10.55
CA HIS A 236 -24.86 -11.55 -9.57
C HIS A 236 -24.22 -10.14 -9.65
N VAL A 237 -23.31 -9.92 -10.59
CA VAL A 237 -22.66 -8.60 -10.75
C VAL A 237 -23.65 -7.62 -11.37
N PRO A 238 -23.94 -6.47 -10.72
CA PRO A 238 -24.76 -5.43 -11.30
C PRO A 238 -23.97 -4.74 -12.43
N LEU A 239 -24.29 -5.09 -13.67
CA LEU A 239 -23.65 -4.51 -14.87
C LEU A 239 -24.45 -3.30 -15.43
N ASP A 240 -25.57 -2.96 -14.81
CA ASP A 240 -26.43 -1.86 -15.22
C ASP A 240 -25.90 -0.53 -14.71
N GLY A 241 -25.41 0.33 -15.64
CA GLY A 241 -24.90 1.65 -15.35
C GLY A 241 -24.07 2.23 -16.49
#